data_565e5e4ffc54c229f00e9bcf9f7f970a
#
_entry.id   565e5e4ffc54c229f00e9bcf9f7f970a
#
_cell.length_a   1.000
_cell.length_b   1.000
_cell.length_c   1.000
_cell.angle_alpha   90.00
_cell.angle_beta   90.00
_cell.angle_gamma   90.00
#
_symmetry.space_group_name_H-M   'P 1'
#
loop_
_entity.id
_entity.type
_entity.pdbx_description
1 polymer ?
#
loop_
_entity_poly.entity_id
_entity_poly.type
_entity_poly.pdbx_seq_one_letter_code
_entity_poly.pdbx_strand_id
1 'polypeptide(L)'
;MEWFANLLRHYPELAIFLTLAFGFWIGKFKIKKFTLGTVTSVLLVGVLIGQLHIDIGAPLKSVFFLMFLFAVGYSVGPQFFRGLKKEGLPQVLFAVVMCLFCLLAPFVLAKIMGYSAGEAAGLLAGSQTISAVLGVAEDTINQLGIPVADKTDMINVMPVAYAVSYIFGTAGSTWIMSDIAPRLLGGIESVKKACRELEAKMGSDDESEQPGFMPAARPITFRAYKINNGWFGAGKTVKELEDYLEGQGRRLFVERVRIDGVIRDAKSDQMLLKGNEVVLSGRREFVIGEEDWIGDEVNDIELLDFPAETLPVLISRKEYAGMTVAKLRKLPVMHGVSIKSIKRAGINIPVLAATTIDPGDMLELVGTKLEVNAAADTLGYADRPTNQTDMIFVGLGIFLGGVVGALAIHFGGVPISLSTSGGALIAGLVFGWLRSKHPTFGRIPEPSLWVLNNVGLNMFIAVVGITAGPSFVTGLKEVGVSLFFIGALATAIPLIVGVLLGRYVFKFHPAITLGCTSGARTTTAALGAVEDAVESQTPALGYTVTYAVGNTLLIIWGVVIVLLMT
;
A
#
# COMPACT_ATOMS: atom_id res chain seq x y z
N MET A 1 -29.06 -20.69 -25.71
CA MET A 1 -27.63 -20.29 -25.58
C MET A 1 -27.24 -19.35 -26.70
N GLU A 2 -27.64 -19.54 -27.93
CA GLU A 2 -27.29 -18.64 -29.06
C GLU A 2 -27.77 -17.19 -28.87
N TRP A 3 -28.99 -16.98 -28.36
CA TRP A 3 -29.49 -15.64 -28.06
C TRP A 3 -28.56 -14.87 -27.11
N PHE A 4 -28.09 -15.54 -26.03
CA PHE A 4 -27.21 -14.92 -25.05
C PHE A 4 -25.82 -14.61 -25.64
N ALA A 5 -25.27 -15.53 -26.43
CA ALA A 5 -24.01 -15.30 -27.13
C ALA A 5 -24.12 -14.14 -28.11
N ASN A 6 -25.21 -14.05 -28.87
CA ASN A 6 -25.46 -12.95 -29.81
C ASN A 6 -25.66 -11.61 -29.08
N LEU A 7 -26.31 -11.60 -27.91
CA LEU A 7 -26.43 -10.41 -27.07
C LEU A 7 -25.06 -9.89 -26.65
N LEU A 8 -24.15 -10.75 -26.17
CA LEU A 8 -22.81 -10.36 -25.75
C LEU A 8 -21.91 -9.93 -26.93
N ARG A 9 -22.10 -10.51 -28.11
CA ARG A 9 -21.40 -10.06 -29.34
C ARG A 9 -21.89 -8.69 -29.80
N HIS A 10 -23.18 -8.40 -29.65
CA HIS A 10 -23.75 -7.12 -30.05
C HIS A 10 -23.49 -5.99 -29.06
N TYR A 11 -23.36 -6.35 -27.76
CA TYR A 11 -23.07 -5.44 -26.66
C TYR A 11 -21.84 -5.92 -25.86
N PRO A 12 -20.62 -5.70 -26.42
CA PRO A 12 -19.37 -6.20 -25.80
C PRO A 12 -19.14 -5.68 -24.38
N GLU A 13 -19.63 -4.50 -24.05
CA GLU A 13 -19.55 -3.91 -22.73
C GLU A 13 -20.23 -4.79 -21.68
N LEU A 14 -21.32 -5.48 -22.00
CA LEU A 14 -21.98 -6.40 -21.09
C LEU A 14 -21.10 -7.62 -20.77
N ALA A 15 -20.32 -8.09 -21.75
CA ALA A 15 -19.36 -9.17 -21.54
C ALA A 15 -18.26 -8.76 -20.54
N ILE A 16 -17.81 -7.49 -20.57
CA ILE A 16 -16.82 -6.98 -19.62
C ILE A 16 -17.39 -6.98 -18.20
N PHE A 17 -18.59 -6.44 -17.98
CA PHE A 17 -19.21 -6.42 -16.66
C PHE A 17 -19.53 -7.81 -16.15
N LEU A 18 -19.96 -8.73 -17.00
CA LEU A 18 -20.18 -10.13 -16.64
C LEU A 18 -18.86 -10.78 -16.19
N THR A 19 -17.79 -10.53 -16.95
CA THR A 19 -16.43 -11.01 -16.62
C THR A 19 -15.97 -10.48 -15.26
N LEU A 20 -16.19 -9.20 -14.97
CA LEU A 20 -15.87 -8.61 -13.67
C LEU A 20 -16.68 -9.28 -12.55
N ALA A 21 -18.00 -9.41 -12.71
CA ALA A 21 -18.86 -9.95 -11.66
C ALA A 21 -18.43 -11.37 -11.25
N PHE A 22 -18.26 -12.27 -12.22
CA PHE A 22 -17.80 -13.63 -11.95
C PHE A 22 -16.34 -13.71 -11.54
N GLY A 23 -15.47 -12.89 -12.13
CA GLY A 23 -14.06 -12.85 -11.79
C GLY A 23 -13.83 -12.40 -10.34
N PHE A 24 -14.50 -11.35 -9.88
CA PHE A 24 -14.45 -10.90 -8.49
C PHE A 24 -15.08 -11.92 -7.53
N TRP A 25 -16.17 -12.58 -7.94
CA TRP A 25 -16.79 -13.61 -7.14
C TRP A 25 -15.86 -14.81 -6.95
N ILE A 26 -15.29 -15.35 -8.02
CA ILE A 26 -14.36 -16.48 -7.99
C ILE A 26 -13.06 -16.10 -7.25
N GLY A 27 -12.54 -14.89 -7.46
CA GLY A 27 -11.31 -14.40 -6.84
C GLY A 27 -11.36 -14.28 -5.31
N LYS A 28 -12.57 -14.25 -4.72
CA LYS A 28 -12.77 -14.25 -3.26
C LYS A 28 -12.65 -15.63 -2.62
N PHE A 29 -12.75 -16.71 -3.40
CA PHE A 29 -12.67 -18.06 -2.84
C PHE A 29 -11.25 -18.35 -2.33
N LYS A 30 -11.18 -18.74 -1.07
CA LYS A 30 -9.94 -19.20 -0.42
C LYS A 30 -9.94 -20.71 -0.34
N ILE A 31 -8.93 -21.36 -0.88
CA ILE A 31 -8.68 -22.79 -0.73
C ILE A 31 -7.49 -22.95 0.21
N LYS A 32 -7.76 -23.24 1.48
CA LYS A 32 -6.74 -23.25 2.57
C LYS A 32 -6.07 -21.87 2.69
N LYS A 33 -4.76 -21.79 2.45
CA LYS A 33 -3.95 -20.53 2.48
C LYS A 33 -3.81 -19.86 1.10
N PHE A 34 -4.37 -20.44 0.04
CA PHE A 34 -4.23 -19.95 -1.33
C PHE A 34 -5.50 -19.27 -1.82
N THR A 35 -5.35 -18.11 -2.44
CA THR A 35 -6.39 -17.42 -3.21
C THR A 35 -5.89 -17.23 -4.63
N LEU A 36 -6.74 -17.49 -5.61
CA LEU A 36 -6.41 -17.22 -7.03
C LEU A 36 -6.22 -15.72 -7.29
N GLY A 37 -6.86 -14.89 -6.47
CA GLY A 37 -6.86 -13.45 -6.62
C GLY A 37 -7.83 -12.95 -7.69
N THR A 38 -8.27 -11.70 -7.57
CA THR A 38 -9.28 -11.12 -8.47
C THR A 38 -8.78 -10.98 -9.90
N VAL A 39 -7.54 -10.53 -10.10
CA VAL A 39 -6.97 -10.27 -11.43
C VAL A 39 -6.89 -11.55 -12.27
N THR A 40 -6.34 -12.62 -11.70
CA THR A 40 -6.25 -13.92 -12.42
C THR A 40 -7.63 -14.52 -12.68
N SER A 41 -8.53 -14.40 -11.71
CA SER A 41 -9.91 -14.90 -11.87
C SER A 41 -10.65 -14.14 -12.96
N VAL A 42 -10.51 -12.81 -13.01
CA VAL A 42 -11.09 -11.97 -14.08
C VAL A 42 -10.52 -12.37 -15.45
N LEU A 43 -9.20 -12.59 -15.55
CA LEU A 43 -8.58 -13.05 -16.78
C LEU A 43 -9.18 -14.38 -17.25
N LEU A 44 -9.24 -15.39 -16.36
CA LEU A 44 -9.74 -16.73 -16.71
C LEU A 44 -11.22 -16.72 -17.08
N VAL A 45 -12.04 -15.96 -16.36
CA VAL A 45 -13.45 -15.75 -16.74
C VAL A 45 -13.55 -15.04 -18.08
N GLY A 46 -12.70 -14.03 -18.33
CA GLY A 46 -12.61 -13.36 -19.61
C GLY A 46 -12.27 -14.30 -20.75
N VAL A 47 -11.29 -15.20 -20.55
CA VAL A 47 -10.94 -16.25 -21.51
C VAL A 47 -12.10 -17.19 -21.80
N LEU A 48 -12.87 -17.58 -20.78
CA LEU A 48 -14.06 -18.41 -20.98
C LEU A 48 -15.15 -17.72 -21.78
N ILE A 49 -15.44 -16.44 -21.46
CA ILE A 49 -16.42 -15.62 -22.19
C ILE A 49 -15.93 -15.32 -23.60
N GLY A 50 -14.63 -15.14 -23.79
CA GLY A 50 -13.97 -14.88 -25.08
C GLY A 50 -14.11 -16.03 -26.08
N GLN A 51 -14.37 -17.28 -25.62
CA GLN A 51 -14.72 -18.41 -26.50
C GLN A 51 -15.97 -18.11 -27.36
N LEU A 52 -16.76 -17.12 -26.98
CA LEU A 52 -17.90 -16.65 -27.77
C LEU A 52 -17.51 -15.75 -28.95
N HIS A 53 -16.22 -15.50 -29.19
CA HIS A 53 -15.69 -14.65 -30.26
C HIS A 53 -16.30 -13.24 -30.22
N ILE A 54 -16.08 -12.56 -29.10
CA ILE A 54 -16.54 -11.18 -28.87
C ILE A 54 -15.39 -10.23 -29.22
N ASP A 55 -15.67 -9.27 -30.11
CA ASP A 55 -14.71 -8.23 -30.48
C ASP A 55 -14.90 -6.98 -29.62
N ILE A 56 -13.84 -6.49 -29.00
CA ILE A 56 -13.85 -5.33 -28.12
C ILE A 56 -12.90 -4.27 -28.68
N GLY A 57 -13.43 -3.08 -28.93
CA GLY A 57 -12.65 -1.97 -29.47
C GLY A 57 -11.47 -1.57 -28.58
N ALA A 58 -10.28 -1.44 -29.17
CA ALA A 58 -9.04 -1.07 -28.48
C ALA A 58 -9.14 0.22 -27.62
N PRO A 59 -9.89 1.29 -28.00
CA PRO A 59 -9.99 2.50 -27.19
C PRO A 59 -10.56 2.25 -25.78
N LEU A 60 -11.53 1.33 -25.65
CA LEU A 60 -12.13 1.02 -24.34
C LEU A 60 -11.12 0.43 -23.38
N LYS A 61 -10.30 -0.51 -23.86
CA LYS A 61 -9.19 -1.12 -23.10
C LYS A 61 -8.18 -0.05 -22.64
N SER A 62 -7.78 0.84 -23.55
CA SER A 62 -6.80 1.90 -23.27
C SER A 62 -7.28 2.87 -22.20
N VAL A 63 -8.56 3.29 -22.23
CA VAL A 63 -9.11 4.23 -21.24
C VAL A 63 -8.98 3.66 -19.82
N PHE A 64 -9.41 2.43 -19.60
CA PHE A 64 -9.31 1.79 -18.29
C PHE A 64 -7.86 1.60 -17.84
N PHE A 65 -6.98 1.27 -18.76
CA PHE A 65 -5.57 1.09 -18.46
C PHE A 65 -4.87 2.41 -18.07
N LEU A 66 -5.15 3.50 -18.78
CA LEU A 66 -4.63 4.83 -18.44
C LEU A 66 -5.10 5.29 -17.04
N MET A 67 -6.39 5.10 -16.74
CA MET A 67 -6.95 5.42 -15.41
C MET A 67 -6.25 4.64 -14.32
N PHE A 68 -6.03 3.33 -14.53
CA PHE A 68 -5.32 2.46 -13.60
C PHE A 68 -3.88 2.92 -13.39
N LEU A 69 -3.11 3.15 -14.45
CA LEU A 69 -1.70 3.52 -14.33
C LEU A 69 -1.51 4.90 -13.68
N PHE A 70 -2.36 5.86 -13.99
CA PHE A 70 -2.36 7.14 -13.31
C PHE A 70 -2.62 6.98 -11.81
N ALA A 71 -3.61 6.18 -11.43
CA ALA A 71 -3.96 5.95 -10.03
C ALA A 71 -2.84 5.22 -9.26
N VAL A 72 -2.19 4.23 -9.88
CA VAL A 72 -0.99 3.57 -9.33
C VAL A 72 0.12 4.59 -9.10
N GLY A 73 0.47 5.37 -10.12
CA GLY A 73 1.48 6.42 -10.02
C GLY A 73 1.16 7.41 -8.90
N TYR A 74 -0.08 7.89 -8.85
CA TYR A 74 -0.54 8.84 -7.84
C TYR A 74 -0.37 8.29 -6.40
N SER A 75 -0.72 7.04 -6.17
CA SER A 75 -0.64 6.42 -4.84
C SER A 75 0.80 6.24 -4.35
N VAL A 76 1.75 5.94 -5.24
CA VAL A 76 3.15 5.69 -4.88
C VAL A 76 4.06 6.90 -5.03
N GLY A 77 3.60 7.97 -5.70
CA GLY A 77 4.38 9.16 -6.01
C GLY A 77 5.09 9.81 -4.82
N PRO A 78 4.41 10.09 -3.70
CA PRO A 78 5.04 10.70 -2.52
C PRO A 78 6.21 9.87 -1.99
N GLN A 79 6.08 8.54 -1.99
CA GLN A 79 7.09 7.62 -1.47
C GLN A 79 8.26 7.42 -2.44
N PHE A 80 7.97 7.43 -3.75
CA PHE A 80 9.00 7.38 -4.78
C PHE A 80 9.98 8.56 -4.64
N PHE A 81 9.48 9.78 -4.63
CA PHE A 81 10.32 10.98 -4.49
C PHE A 81 10.97 11.11 -3.11
N ARG A 82 10.33 10.56 -2.07
CA ARG A 82 10.93 10.50 -0.74
C ARG A 82 12.12 9.54 -0.70
N GLY A 83 12.01 8.36 -1.31
CA GLY A 83 13.09 7.37 -1.37
C GLY A 83 14.39 7.92 -1.97
N LEU A 84 14.28 8.92 -2.86
CA LEU A 84 15.45 9.58 -3.45
C LEU A 84 16.23 10.49 -2.48
N LYS A 85 15.76 10.72 -1.24
CA LYS A 85 16.50 11.43 -0.20
C LYS A 85 17.55 10.51 0.45
N LYS A 86 18.56 11.11 1.13
CA LYS A 86 19.72 10.41 1.70
C LYS A 86 19.35 9.19 2.57
N GLU A 87 18.29 9.28 3.37
CA GLU A 87 17.87 8.21 4.30
C GLU A 87 17.22 7.02 3.59
N GLY A 88 16.54 7.25 2.48
CA GLY A 88 15.92 6.18 1.66
C GLY A 88 16.84 5.59 0.60
N LEU A 89 17.96 6.24 0.30
CA LEU A 89 18.84 5.91 -0.82
C LEU A 89 19.34 4.44 -0.83
N PRO A 90 19.75 3.83 0.30
CA PRO A 90 20.13 2.42 0.32
C PRO A 90 19.00 1.48 -0.11
N GLN A 91 17.75 1.78 0.29
CA GLN A 91 16.57 0.99 -0.09
C GLN A 91 16.22 1.19 -1.57
N VAL A 92 16.39 2.40 -2.10
CA VAL A 92 16.23 2.69 -3.54
C VAL A 92 17.25 1.93 -4.37
N LEU A 93 18.54 2.00 -3.99
CA LEU A 93 19.61 1.27 -4.69
C LEU A 93 19.36 -0.24 -4.65
N PHE A 94 18.95 -0.77 -3.50
CA PHE A 94 18.54 -2.16 -3.39
C PHE A 94 17.40 -2.49 -4.35
N ALA A 95 16.34 -1.66 -4.39
CA ALA A 95 15.19 -1.88 -5.25
C ALA A 95 15.58 -1.84 -6.74
N VAL A 96 16.44 -0.90 -7.15
CA VAL A 96 16.93 -0.82 -8.53
C VAL A 96 17.69 -2.09 -8.92
N VAL A 97 18.64 -2.53 -8.08
CA VAL A 97 19.40 -3.78 -8.33
C VAL A 97 18.48 -4.98 -8.37
N MET A 98 17.55 -5.08 -7.43
CA MET A 98 16.55 -6.15 -7.39
C MET A 98 15.67 -6.16 -8.66
N CYS A 99 15.18 -5.00 -9.10
CA CYS A 99 14.38 -4.88 -10.32
C CYS A 99 15.16 -5.27 -11.59
N LEU A 100 16.48 -5.06 -11.63
CA LEU A 100 17.33 -5.59 -12.71
C LEU A 100 17.31 -7.11 -12.73
N PHE A 101 17.40 -7.79 -11.59
CA PHE A 101 17.27 -9.25 -11.54
C PHE A 101 15.86 -9.70 -11.91
N CYS A 102 14.83 -8.94 -11.56
CA CYS A 102 13.44 -9.19 -11.96
C CYS A 102 13.24 -9.08 -13.48
N LEU A 103 14.04 -8.30 -14.19
CA LEU A 103 14.08 -8.24 -15.66
C LEU A 103 14.95 -9.36 -16.23
N LEU A 104 16.17 -9.49 -15.72
CA LEU A 104 17.17 -10.40 -16.29
C LEU A 104 16.76 -11.87 -16.19
N ALA A 105 16.15 -12.29 -15.07
CA ALA A 105 15.75 -13.68 -14.90
C ALA A 105 14.72 -14.13 -15.96
N PRO A 106 13.54 -13.49 -16.13
CA PRO A 106 12.62 -13.87 -17.20
C PRO A 106 13.19 -13.66 -18.60
N PHE A 107 14.01 -12.62 -18.83
CA PHE A 107 14.65 -12.37 -20.12
C PHE A 107 15.60 -13.52 -20.54
N VAL A 108 16.53 -13.90 -19.67
CA VAL A 108 17.50 -14.97 -19.95
C VAL A 108 16.78 -16.31 -20.13
N LEU A 109 15.81 -16.60 -19.26
CA LEU A 109 15.02 -17.83 -19.36
C LEU A 109 14.20 -17.87 -20.65
N ALA A 110 13.60 -16.76 -21.06
CA ALA A 110 12.86 -16.65 -22.32
C ALA A 110 13.77 -16.85 -23.53
N LYS A 111 14.97 -16.28 -23.55
CA LYS A 111 15.97 -16.49 -24.61
C LYS A 111 16.44 -17.97 -24.71
N ILE A 112 16.66 -18.62 -23.55
CA ILE A 112 17.06 -20.05 -23.52
C ILE A 112 15.94 -20.93 -24.09
N MET A 113 14.68 -20.60 -23.80
CA MET A 113 13.52 -21.37 -24.24
C MET A 113 13.07 -21.02 -25.67
N GLY A 114 13.65 -19.99 -26.29
CA GLY A 114 13.24 -19.51 -27.62
C GLY A 114 11.84 -18.85 -27.63
N TYR A 115 11.42 -18.28 -26.52
CA TYR A 115 10.13 -17.62 -26.42
C TYR A 115 10.08 -16.32 -27.24
N SER A 116 8.89 -15.99 -27.74
CA SER A 116 8.62 -14.71 -28.39
C SER A 116 8.62 -13.53 -27.41
N ALA A 117 8.64 -12.30 -27.94
CA ALA A 117 8.52 -11.11 -27.10
C ALA A 117 7.22 -11.08 -26.28
N GLY A 118 6.13 -11.60 -26.83
CA GLY A 118 4.85 -11.72 -26.12
C GLY A 118 4.91 -12.68 -24.95
N GLU A 119 5.47 -13.89 -25.16
CA GLU A 119 5.68 -14.87 -24.08
C GLU A 119 6.61 -14.33 -23.00
N ALA A 120 7.70 -13.67 -23.37
CA ALA A 120 8.64 -13.07 -22.43
C ALA A 120 8.02 -11.97 -21.60
N ALA A 121 7.21 -11.09 -22.19
CA ALA A 121 6.47 -10.06 -21.49
C ALA A 121 5.42 -10.64 -20.55
N GLY A 122 4.67 -11.65 -20.99
CA GLY A 122 3.71 -12.38 -20.14
C GLY A 122 4.40 -13.10 -18.98
N LEU A 123 5.55 -13.73 -19.22
CA LEU A 123 6.39 -14.37 -18.19
C LEU A 123 6.88 -13.34 -17.16
N LEU A 124 7.37 -12.19 -17.59
CA LEU A 124 7.75 -11.09 -16.70
C LEU A 124 6.55 -10.62 -15.86
N ALA A 125 5.43 -10.34 -16.51
CA ALA A 125 4.22 -9.85 -15.86
C ALA A 125 3.71 -10.83 -14.79
N GLY A 126 3.65 -12.11 -15.09
CA GLY A 126 3.13 -13.14 -14.21
C GLY A 126 4.12 -13.51 -13.11
N SER A 127 5.37 -13.81 -13.44
CA SER A 127 6.38 -14.17 -12.46
C SER A 127 6.66 -13.05 -11.44
N GLN A 128 6.55 -11.79 -11.85
CA GLN A 128 6.72 -10.64 -10.95
C GLN A 128 5.40 -10.09 -10.39
N THR A 129 4.25 -10.72 -10.71
CA THR A 129 2.91 -10.32 -10.25
C THR A 129 2.53 -8.87 -10.58
N ILE A 130 3.00 -8.36 -11.72
CA ILE A 130 2.77 -6.98 -12.17
C ILE A 130 2.01 -6.93 -13.49
N SER A 131 0.68 -7.02 -13.39
CA SER A 131 -0.24 -7.08 -14.53
C SER A 131 -0.15 -5.86 -15.46
N ALA A 132 0.30 -4.72 -14.94
CA ALA A 132 0.49 -3.49 -15.72
C ALA A 132 1.49 -3.67 -16.89
N VAL A 133 2.42 -4.61 -16.78
CA VAL A 133 3.35 -4.95 -17.86
C VAL A 133 2.64 -5.39 -19.13
N LEU A 134 1.50 -6.10 -19.02
CA LEU A 134 0.74 -6.57 -20.19
C LEU A 134 0.35 -5.43 -21.14
N GLY A 135 -0.22 -4.36 -20.59
CA GLY A 135 -0.65 -3.23 -21.41
C GLY A 135 0.52 -2.42 -21.99
N VAL A 136 1.56 -2.19 -21.17
CA VAL A 136 2.76 -1.46 -21.62
C VAL A 136 3.51 -2.26 -22.68
N ALA A 137 3.62 -3.58 -22.52
CA ALA A 137 4.23 -4.47 -23.52
C ALA A 137 3.40 -4.51 -24.82
N GLU A 138 2.07 -4.59 -24.72
CA GLU A 138 1.16 -4.55 -25.86
C GLU A 138 1.29 -3.23 -26.64
N ASP A 139 1.30 -2.08 -25.94
CA ASP A 139 1.53 -0.78 -26.58
C ASP A 139 2.89 -0.76 -27.32
N THR A 140 3.92 -1.37 -26.74
CA THR A 140 5.25 -1.44 -27.33
C THR A 140 5.27 -2.36 -28.57
N ILE A 141 4.67 -3.56 -28.49
CA ILE A 141 4.54 -4.49 -29.63
C ILE A 141 3.79 -3.81 -30.79
N ASN A 142 2.73 -3.06 -30.50
CA ASN A 142 1.98 -2.34 -31.54
C ASN A 142 2.82 -1.28 -32.28
N GLN A 143 3.85 -0.73 -31.64
CA GLN A 143 4.76 0.27 -32.23
C GLN A 143 5.94 -0.36 -33.02
N LEU A 144 6.16 -1.67 -32.92
CA LEU A 144 7.23 -2.34 -33.66
C LEU A 144 7.00 -2.25 -35.18
N GLY A 145 8.06 -2.18 -35.94
CA GLY A 145 8.04 -2.18 -37.42
C GLY A 145 7.86 -3.56 -38.07
N ILE A 146 7.17 -4.51 -37.43
CA ILE A 146 6.96 -5.89 -37.89
C ILE A 146 5.55 -6.10 -38.47
N PRO A 147 5.29 -7.20 -39.22
CA PRO A 147 3.97 -7.51 -39.78
C PRO A 147 2.88 -7.56 -38.71
N VAL A 148 1.66 -7.17 -39.09
CA VAL A 148 0.50 -7.14 -38.18
C VAL A 148 0.18 -8.54 -37.63
N ALA A 149 0.34 -9.58 -38.45
CA ALA A 149 0.11 -10.96 -38.01
C ALA A 149 1.05 -11.35 -36.83
N ASP A 150 2.34 -11.05 -36.94
CA ASP A 150 3.32 -11.34 -35.89
C ASP A 150 3.03 -10.58 -34.60
N LYS A 151 2.59 -9.30 -34.71
CA LYS A 151 2.13 -8.52 -33.55
C LYS A 151 0.94 -9.18 -32.87
N THR A 152 -0.03 -9.62 -33.66
CA THR A 152 -1.24 -10.25 -33.15
C THR A 152 -0.91 -11.55 -32.42
N ASP A 153 -0.02 -12.36 -32.98
CA ASP A 153 0.40 -13.62 -32.35
C ASP A 153 1.12 -13.38 -31.01
N MET A 154 2.06 -12.39 -30.97
CA MET A 154 2.72 -12.00 -29.72
C MET A 154 1.74 -11.49 -28.66
N ILE A 155 0.77 -10.68 -29.04
CA ILE A 155 -0.24 -10.15 -28.12
C ILE A 155 -1.17 -11.24 -27.61
N ASN A 156 -1.55 -12.19 -28.45
CA ASN A 156 -2.46 -13.28 -28.09
C ASN A 156 -1.84 -14.32 -27.14
N VAL A 157 -0.53 -14.59 -27.23
CA VAL A 157 0.15 -15.55 -26.35
C VAL A 157 0.52 -14.94 -24.99
N MET A 158 0.66 -13.62 -24.91
CA MET A 158 1.10 -12.92 -23.71
C MET A 158 0.18 -13.19 -22.48
N PRO A 159 -1.17 -13.20 -22.59
CA PRO A 159 -2.06 -13.55 -21.46
C PRO A 159 -1.91 -15.01 -20.99
N VAL A 160 -1.54 -15.94 -21.89
CA VAL A 160 -1.27 -17.34 -21.54
C VAL A 160 -0.04 -17.42 -20.64
N ALA A 161 1.06 -16.81 -21.09
CA ALA A 161 2.31 -16.77 -20.33
C ALA A 161 2.12 -16.09 -18.97
N TYR A 162 1.34 -14.99 -18.93
CA TYR A 162 0.97 -14.33 -17.69
C TYR A 162 0.19 -15.24 -16.75
N ALA A 163 -0.91 -15.83 -17.19
CA ALA A 163 -1.79 -16.62 -16.34
C ALA A 163 -1.06 -17.81 -15.70
N VAL A 164 -0.27 -18.52 -16.50
CA VAL A 164 0.47 -19.71 -16.04
C VAL A 164 1.57 -19.32 -15.04
N SER A 165 2.36 -18.31 -15.34
CA SER A 165 3.47 -17.88 -14.47
C SER A 165 2.98 -17.14 -13.21
N TYR A 166 1.82 -16.47 -13.26
CA TYR A 166 1.24 -15.76 -12.13
C TYR A 166 0.84 -16.69 -10.97
N ILE A 167 0.46 -17.92 -11.25
CA ILE A 167 0.09 -18.90 -10.23
C ILE A 167 1.25 -19.09 -9.26
N PHE A 168 2.43 -19.40 -9.77
CA PHE A 168 3.63 -19.52 -8.94
C PHE A 168 4.15 -18.14 -8.49
N GLY A 169 4.00 -17.12 -9.33
CA GLY A 169 4.30 -15.72 -9.01
C GLY A 169 3.68 -15.29 -7.69
N THR A 170 2.46 -15.66 -7.41
CA THR A 170 1.75 -15.33 -6.17
C THR A 170 2.01 -16.34 -5.05
N ALA A 171 1.68 -17.61 -5.29
CA ALA A 171 1.78 -18.66 -4.26
C ALA A 171 3.24 -18.94 -3.89
N GLY A 172 4.12 -19.03 -4.89
CA GLY A 172 5.55 -19.27 -4.69
C GLY A 172 6.25 -18.12 -3.99
N SER A 173 5.91 -16.87 -4.31
CA SER A 173 6.47 -15.71 -3.60
C SER A 173 6.10 -15.69 -2.14
N THR A 174 4.82 -15.94 -1.84
CA THR A 174 4.31 -16.02 -0.47
C THR A 174 5.06 -17.10 0.31
N TRP A 175 5.17 -18.29 -0.26
CA TRP A 175 5.89 -19.41 0.36
C TRP A 175 7.39 -19.13 0.52
N ILE A 176 8.06 -18.64 -0.53
CA ILE A 176 9.50 -18.32 -0.48
C ILE A 176 9.78 -17.28 0.59
N MET A 177 8.98 -16.21 0.66
CA MET A 177 9.22 -15.10 1.57
C MET A 177 8.84 -15.42 3.03
N SER A 178 7.82 -16.25 3.27
CA SER A 178 7.41 -16.61 4.64
C SER A 178 8.16 -17.82 5.23
N ASP A 179 8.75 -18.69 4.40
CA ASP A 179 9.39 -19.93 4.86
C ASP A 179 10.87 -20.00 4.48
N ILE A 180 11.23 -19.87 3.18
CA ILE A 180 12.61 -20.02 2.69
C ILE A 180 13.48 -18.82 3.09
N ALA A 181 12.99 -17.60 2.89
CA ALA A 181 13.75 -16.38 3.16
C ALA A 181 14.15 -16.25 4.66
N PRO A 182 13.27 -16.51 5.65
CA PRO A 182 13.69 -16.55 7.04
C PRO A 182 14.76 -17.59 7.34
N ARG A 183 14.72 -18.77 6.68
CA ARG A 183 15.78 -19.79 6.84
C ARG A 183 17.13 -19.28 6.33
N LEU A 184 17.16 -18.58 5.19
CA LEU A 184 18.37 -17.95 4.67
C LEU A 184 18.91 -16.83 5.57
N LEU A 185 18.05 -16.24 6.39
CA LEU A 185 18.40 -15.17 7.34
C LEU A 185 18.79 -15.69 8.74
N GLY A 186 18.86 -17.01 8.94
CA GLY A 186 19.27 -17.62 10.21
C GLY A 186 18.16 -18.34 10.96
N GLY A 187 17.02 -18.58 10.32
CA GLY A 187 15.84 -19.26 10.85
C GLY A 187 14.76 -18.31 11.36
N ILE A 188 13.52 -18.80 11.36
CA ILE A 188 12.34 -17.98 11.71
C ILE A 188 12.43 -17.40 13.12
N GLU A 189 12.90 -18.18 14.11
CA GLU A 189 13.03 -17.73 15.48
C GLU A 189 14.10 -16.63 15.63
N SER A 190 15.19 -16.71 14.85
CA SER A 190 16.21 -15.65 14.80
C SER A 190 15.65 -14.36 14.24
N VAL A 191 14.84 -14.46 13.20
CA VAL A 191 14.17 -13.28 12.58
C VAL A 191 13.13 -12.69 13.54
N LYS A 192 12.30 -13.52 14.20
CA LYS A 192 11.36 -13.06 15.23
C LYS A 192 12.08 -12.32 16.35
N LYS A 193 13.18 -12.89 16.85
CA LYS A 193 14.00 -12.25 17.89
C LYS A 193 14.55 -10.91 17.41
N ALA A 194 15.08 -10.85 16.18
CA ALA A 194 15.58 -9.61 15.61
C ALA A 194 14.46 -8.56 15.45
N CYS A 195 13.24 -8.96 15.04
CA CYS A 195 12.09 -8.07 14.98
C CYS A 195 11.77 -7.48 16.36
N ARG A 196 11.69 -8.32 17.40
CA ARG A 196 11.44 -7.88 18.77
C ARG A 196 12.53 -6.93 19.29
N GLU A 197 13.81 -7.22 19.01
CA GLU A 197 14.93 -6.33 19.37
C GLU A 197 14.84 -4.98 18.65
N LEU A 198 14.39 -4.98 17.38
CA LEU A 198 14.18 -3.73 16.62
C LEU A 198 13.02 -2.94 17.20
N GLU A 199 11.90 -3.59 17.51
CA GLU A 199 10.73 -2.97 18.15
C GLU A 199 11.10 -2.41 19.52
N ALA A 200 11.83 -3.17 20.34
CA ALA A 200 12.29 -2.70 21.65
C ALA A 200 13.19 -1.45 21.54
N LYS A 201 14.11 -1.41 20.55
CA LYS A 201 14.93 -0.23 20.29
C LYS A 201 14.12 0.97 19.81
N MET A 202 13.04 0.73 19.09
CA MET A 202 12.13 1.77 18.59
C MET A 202 11.12 2.22 19.64
N GLY A 203 10.83 1.38 20.64
CA GLY A 203 9.87 1.61 21.73
C GLY A 203 10.45 2.12 23.05
N SER A 204 11.75 2.27 23.18
CA SER A 204 12.52 2.33 24.41
C SER A 204 12.27 3.47 25.41
N ASP A 205 11.24 4.28 25.24
CA ASP A 205 10.86 5.31 26.23
C ASP A 205 9.59 4.96 27.04
N ASP A 206 8.96 3.78 26.81
CA ASP A 206 7.78 3.34 27.55
C ASP A 206 7.97 1.87 27.99
N GLU A 207 8.27 1.65 29.27
CA GLU A 207 8.47 0.32 29.87
C GLU A 207 7.23 -0.60 29.79
N SER A 208 6.09 -0.13 29.30
CA SER A 208 4.82 -0.86 29.24
C SER A 208 4.57 -1.65 27.94
N GLU A 209 5.47 -1.56 26.94
CA GLU A 209 5.28 -2.25 25.66
C GLU A 209 6.18 -3.50 25.59
N GLN A 210 5.62 -4.68 25.88
CA GLN A 210 6.34 -5.94 25.65
C GLN A 210 6.63 -6.10 24.15
N PRO A 211 7.91 -6.31 23.74
CA PRO A 211 8.28 -6.49 22.35
C PRO A 211 7.55 -7.67 21.71
N GLY A 212 6.94 -7.42 20.54
CA GLY A 212 6.22 -8.45 19.78
C GLY A 212 4.73 -8.59 20.14
N PHE A 213 4.20 -7.79 21.06
CA PHE A 213 2.78 -7.75 21.36
C PHE A 213 2.17 -6.47 20.78
N MET A 214 1.47 -6.58 19.65
CA MET A 214 0.55 -5.54 19.20
C MET A 214 -0.85 -5.94 19.69
N PRO A 215 -1.41 -5.27 20.73
CA PRO A 215 -2.80 -5.50 21.07
C PRO A 215 -3.66 -5.11 19.87
N ALA A 216 -4.58 -6.00 19.50
CA ALA A 216 -5.45 -5.87 18.32
C ALA A 216 -6.34 -4.61 18.33
N ALA A 217 -6.45 -3.94 19.47
CA ALA A 217 -7.01 -2.62 19.62
C ALA A 217 -6.43 -1.98 20.89
N ARG A 218 -5.81 -0.80 20.76
CA ARG A 218 -5.60 0.15 21.87
C ARG A 218 -6.60 1.29 21.72
N PRO A 219 -7.88 1.07 22.04
CA PRO A 219 -8.87 2.12 21.92
C PRO A 219 -8.53 3.22 22.91
N ILE A 220 -8.56 4.44 22.44
CA ILE A 220 -8.62 5.60 23.32
C ILE A 220 -10.00 5.59 23.94
N THR A 221 -10.05 5.72 25.23
CA THR A 221 -11.27 5.64 26.03
C THR A 221 -11.40 6.91 26.84
N PHE A 222 -12.64 7.32 27.03
CA PHE A 222 -13.03 8.42 27.91
C PHE A 222 -13.80 7.84 29.07
N ARG A 223 -13.41 8.21 30.30
CA ARG A 223 -14.10 7.82 31.55
C ARG A 223 -14.20 9.00 32.48
N ALA A 224 -15.29 9.06 33.20
CA ALA A 224 -15.53 10.09 34.22
C ALA A 224 -15.25 9.51 35.60
N TYR A 225 -14.53 10.27 36.41
CA TYR A 225 -14.17 9.91 37.79
C TYR A 225 -14.51 11.02 38.74
N LYS A 226 -14.98 10.66 39.94
CA LYS A 226 -15.14 11.56 41.05
C LYS A 226 -13.89 11.56 41.91
N ILE A 227 -13.27 12.73 42.07
CA ILE A 227 -11.99 12.85 42.80
C ILE A 227 -12.23 12.60 44.29
N ASN A 228 -11.66 11.55 44.83
CA ASN A 228 -11.72 11.16 46.23
C ASN A 228 -10.36 11.12 46.92
N ASN A 229 -9.26 11.13 46.17
CA ASN A 229 -7.91 11.01 46.70
C ASN A 229 -7.51 12.25 47.53
N GLY A 230 -6.85 12.00 48.66
CA GLY A 230 -6.31 13.03 49.55
C GLY A 230 -5.21 13.90 48.93
N TRP A 231 -4.58 13.45 47.81
CA TRP A 231 -3.59 14.22 47.06
C TRP A 231 -4.16 15.55 46.51
N PHE A 232 -5.47 15.60 46.30
CA PHE A 232 -6.18 16.78 45.83
C PHE A 232 -6.67 17.68 47.00
N GLY A 233 -6.33 17.35 48.27
CA GLY A 233 -6.88 18.05 49.44
C GLY A 233 -6.49 19.54 49.50
N ALA A 234 -5.32 19.91 49.05
CA ALA A 234 -4.86 21.30 48.95
C ALA A 234 -5.15 21.94 47.58
N GLY A 235 -5.86 21.23 46.70
CA GLY A 235 -6.04 21.59 45.29
C GLY A 235 -4.84 21.24 44.46
N LYS A 236 -5.10 20.74 43.26
CA LYS A 236 -4.09 20.47 42.20
C LYS A 236 -4.59 21.01 40.88
N THR A 237 -3.67 21.51 40.06
CA THR A 237 -4.06 21.92 38.71
C THR A 237 -4.18 20.69 37.81
N VAL A 238 -4.96 20.84 36.72
CA VAL A 238 -5.04 19.82 35.66
C VAL A 238 -3.64 19.43 35.18
N LYS A 239 -2.78 20.43 34.95
CA LYS A 239 -1.40 20.21 34.52
C LYS A 239 -0.58 19.39 35.53
N GLU A 240 -0.69 19.68 36.83
CA GLU A 240 0.01 18.90 37.87
C GLU A 240 -0.44 17.44 37.89
N LEU A 241 -1.73 17.18 37.63
CA LEU A 241 -2.26 15.82 37.54
C LEU A 241 -1.72 15.09 36.31
N GLU A 242 -1.77 15.75 35.15
CA GLU A 242 -1.25 15.16 33.90
C GLU A 242 0.24 14.91 33.96
N ASP A 243 1.02 15.87 34.45
CA ASP A 243 2.48 15.75 34.64
C ASP A 243 2.82 14.60 35.64
N TYR A 244 2.03 14.45 36.70
CA TYR A 244 2.18 13.35 37.66
C TYR A 244 1.94 11.97 37.02
N LEU A 245 0.85 11.85 36.24
CA LEU A 245 0.50 10.60 35.55
C LEU A 245 1.50 10.28 34.44
N GLU A 246 1.96 11.29 33.70
CA GLU A 246 3.00 11.11 32.69
C GLU A 246 4.34 10.66 33.31
N GLY A 247 4.68 11.19 34.49
CA GLY A 247 5.84 10.77 35.26
C GLY A 247 5.79 9.30 35.71
N GLN A 248 4.61 8.69 35.75
CA GLN A 248 4.37 7.27 36.02
C GLN A 248 4.25 6.42 34.73
N GLY A 249 4.57 6.99 33.55
CA GLY A 249 4.41 6.31 32.27
C GLY A 249 2.95 6.23 31.76
N ARG A 250 2.01 6.92 32.41
CA ARG A 250 0.60 6.93 32.05
C ARG A 250 0.24 8.25 31.37
N ARG A 251 0.17 8.27 30.08
CA ARG A 251 -0.23 9.48 29.35
C ARG A 251 -1.76 9.57 29.28
N LEU A 252 -2.32 10.31 30.23
CA LEU A 252 -3.74 10.62 30.35
C LEU A 252 -3.95 12.13 30.30
N PHE A 253 -5.10 12.56 29.77
CA PHE A 253 -5.49 13.95 29.67
C PHE A 253 -6.82 14.18 30.35
N VAL A 254 -6.99 15.37 30.94
CA VAL A 254 -8.26 15.79 31.52
C VAL A 254 -9.02 16.59 30.46
N GLU A 255 -10.12 16.07 29.97
CA GLU A 255 -10.91 16.68 28.90
C GLU A 255 -11.96 17.66 29.44
N ARG A 256 -12.69 17.23 30.48
CA ARG A 256 -13.75 17.99 31.11
C ARG A 256 -13.69 17.87 32.61
N VAL A 257 -14.23 18.89 33.25
CA VAL A 257 -14.40 18.96 34.71
C VAL A 257 -15.80 19.42 35.08
N ARG A 258 -16.37 18.86 36.14
CA ARG A 258 -17.55 19.41 36.81
C ARG A 258 -17.13 19.95 38.16
N ILE A 259 -17.30 21.27 38.33
CA ILE A 259 -16.99 22.00 39.56
C ILE A 259 -18.25 22.76 39.95
N ASP A 260 -18.73 22.60 41.19
CA ASP A 260 -19.95 23.21 41.72
C ASP A 260 -21.19 23.01 40.80
N GLY A 261 -21.30 21.81 40.21
CA GLY A 261 -22.39 21.45 39.30
C GLY A 261 -22.26 21.99 37.88
N VAL A 262 -21.24 22.79 37.56
CA VAL A 262 -21.02 23.37 36.22
C VAL A 262 -19.98 22.58 35.47
N ILE A 263 -20.35 22.08 34.29
CA ILE A 263 -19.45 21.38 33.36
C ILE A 263 -18.68 22.41 32.52
N ARG A 264 -17.37 22.21 32.43
CA ARG A 264 -16.44 23.04 31.61
C ARG A 264 -15.38 22.16 30.95
N ASP A 265 -14.90 22.59 29.81
CA ASP A 265 -13.69 22.02 29.21
C ASP A 265 -12.50 22.32 30.13
N ALA A 266 -11.66 21.32 30.34
CA ALA A 266 -10.52 21.44 31.25
C ALA A 266 -9.46 22.41 30.68
N LYS A 267 -8.92 23.26 31.58
CA LYS A 267 -7.76 24.10 31.27
C LYS A 267 -6.59 23.67 32.12
N SER A 268 -5.39 23.78 31.62
CA SER A 268 -4.17 23.35 32.32
C SER A 268 -3.97 24.00 33.71
N ASP A 269 -4.44 25.23 33.88
CA ASP A 269 -4.42 25.98 35.15
C ASP A 269 -5.64 25.77 36.04
N GLN A 270 -6.61 24.97 35.57
CA GLN A 270 -7.85 24.70 36.33
C GLN A 270 -7.53 23.90 37.60
N MET A 271 -7.99 24.43 38.73
CA MET A 271 -7.86 23.74 40.02
C MET A 271 -8.87 22.60 40.16
N LEU A 272 -8.39 21.48 40.59
CA LEU A 272 -9.13 20.27 40.92
C LEU A 272 -9.11 20.05 42.45
N LEU A 273 -10.25 19.83 43.02
CA LEU A 273 -10.45 19.58 44.44
C LEU A 273 -11.15 18.23 44.65
N LYS A 274 -11.00 17.69 45.85
CA LYS A 274 -11.79 16.53 46.25
C LYS A 274 -13.28 16.80 46.12
N GLY A 275 -14.00 15.88 45.50
CA GLY A 275 -15.43 16.00 45.19
C GLY A 275 -15.74 16.52 43.79
N ASN A 276 -14.76 17.10 43.06
CA ASN A 276 -14.96 17.45 41.66
C ASN A 276 -15.03 16.17 40.82
N GLU A 277 -15.64 16.27 39.64
CA GLU A 277 -15.69 15.18 38.67
C GLU A 277 -14.83 15.55 37.44
N VAL A 278 -14.08 14.59 36.93
CA VAL A 278 -13.17 14.79 35.82
C VAL A 278 -13.38 13.71 34.77
N VAL A 279 -13.26 14.07 33.48
CA VAL A 279 -13.20 13.11 32.38
C VAL A 279 -11.74 12.93 32.00
N LEU A 280 -11.28 11.70 32.09
CA LEU A 280 -9.96 11.32 31.63
C LEU A 280 -10.05 10.67 30.25
N SER A 281 -9.12 11.05 29.38
CA SER A 281 -8.90 10.42 28.09
C SER A 281 -7.51 9.81 28.00
N GLY A 282 -7.39 8.71 27.26
CA GLY A 282 -6.13 8.04 27.03
C GLY A 282 -6.30 6.58 26.61
N ARG A 283 -5.21 5.83 26.64
CA ARG A 283 -5.27 4.40 26.37
C ARG A 283 -6.14 3.70 27.40
N ARG A 284 -6.96 2.77 26.94
CA ARG A 284 -7.92 2.04 27.77
C ARG A 284 -7.26 1.42 29.01
N GLU A 285 -6.09 0.82 28.85
CA GLU A 285 -5.34 0.18 29.92
C GLU A 285 -4.88 1.14 31.03
N PHE A 286 -4.76 2.42 30.71
CA PHE A 286 -4.37 3.46 31.67
C PHE A 286 -5.58 4.17 32.27
N VAL A 287 -6.67 4.29 31.51
CA VAL A 287 -7.88 4.97 31.98
C VAL A 287 -8.68 4.06 32.91
N ILE A 288 -8.79 2.76 32.59
CA ILE A 288 -9.49 1.78 33.43
C ILE A 288 -8.56 1.39 34.59
N GLY A 289 -9.04 1.51 35.81
CA GLY A 289 -8.29 1.21 37.03
C GLY A 289 -7.83 2.44 37.79
N GLU A 290 -8.14 3.65 37.33
CA GLU A 290 -7.91 4.88 38.10
C GLU A 290 -8.86 5.04 39.30
N GLU A 291 -9.86 4.18 39.43
CA GLU A 291 -10.72 4.06 40.60
C GLU A 291 -9.94 3.92 41.91
N ASP A 292 -8.86 3.13 41.88
CA ASP A 292 -8.02 2.88 43.05
C ASP A 292 -7.24 4.13 43.50
N TRP A 293 -7.01 5.08 42.56
CA TRP A 293 -6.16 6.24 42.87
C TRP A 293 -6.90 7.58 42.76
N ILE A 294 -7.68 7.85 41.72
CA ILE A 294 -8.42 9.13 41.56
C ILE A 294 -9.70 9.10 42.40
N GLY A 295 -10.45 8.02 42.29
CA GLY A 295 -11.72 7.77 42.95
C GLY A 295 -12.72 7.04 42.05
N ASP A 296 -13.97 6.95 42.52
CA ASP A 296 -15.02 6.15 41.89
C ASP A 296 -15.32 6.59 40.46
N GLU A 297 -15.44 5.63 39.52
CA GLU A 297 -15.93 5.89 38.16
C GLU A 297 -17.41 6.34 38.23
N VAL A 298 -17.72 7.40 37.50
CA VAL A 298 -19.07 7.98 37.45
C VAL A 298 -19.65 7.78 36.07
N ASN A 299 -20.81 7.13 35.99
CA ASN A 299 -21.53 6.99 34.73
C ASN A 299 -22.39 8.24 34.46
N ASP A 300 -21.75 9.35 34.10
CA ASP A 300 -22.39 10.63 33.84
C ASP A 300 -22.42 10.92 32.33
N ILE A 301 -23.62 10.76 31.73
CA ILE A 301 -23.82 10.95 30.29
C ILE A 301 -23.60 12.43 29.91
N GLU A 302 -24.00 13.39 30.74
CA GLU A 302 -23.86 14.80 30.44
C GLU A 302 -22.41 15.26 30.45
N LEU A 303 -21.61 14.75 31.38
CA LEU A 303 -20.19 15.04 31.49
C LEU A 303 -19.40 14.41 30.33
N LEU A 304 -19.85 13.25 29.83
CA LEU A 304 -19.24 12.51 28.71
C LEU A 304 -19.78 12.93 27.33
N ASP A 305 -20.80 13.80 27.26
CA ASP A 305 -21.39 14.28 26.00
C ASP A 305 -20.57 15.42 25.40
N PHE A 306 -19.48 15.09 24.75
CA PHE A 306 -18.65 16.02 23.95
C PHE A 306 -18.18 15.37 22.66
N PRO A 307 -17.97 16.17 21.59
CA PRO A 307 -17.58 15.65 20.30
C PRO A 307 -16.12 15.18 20.31
N ALA A 308 -15.92 13.86 20.34
CA ALA A 308 -14.64 13.24 20.01
C ALA A 308 -14.57 12.94 18.51
N GLU A 309 -13.42 13.12 17.91
CA GLU A 309 -13.21 12.92 16.47
C GLU A 309 -12.00 12.03 16.23
N THR A 310 -12.13 11.15 15.23
CA THR A 310 -10.99 10.47 14.63
C THR A 310 -10.74 11.09 13.27
N LEU A 311 -9.60 11.75 13.09
CA LEU A 311 -9.30 12.53 11.90
C LEU A 311 -7.99 12.04 11.25
N PRO A 312 -8.03 11.58 9.98
CA PRO A 312 -6.82 11.34 9.24
C PRO A 312 -6.17 12.68 8.84
N VAL A 313 -4.89 12.82 9.18
CA VAL A 313 -4.10 14.03 8.93
C VAL A 313 -2.90 13.69 8.07
N LEU A 314 -2.84 14.29 6.88
CA LEU A 314 -1.69 14.19 5.99
C LEU A 314 -0.57 15.10 6.47
N ILE A 315 0.58 14.53 6.80
CA ILE A 315 1.76 15.32 7.13
C ILE A 315 2.30 16.00 5.87
N SER A 316 2.19 17.32 5.81
CA SER A 316 2.64 18.10 4.66
C SER A 316 3.76 19.09 4.99
N ARG A 317 3.89 19.49 6.26
CA ARG A 317 4.88 20.49 6.68
C ARG A 317 6.26 19.86 6.85
N LYS A 318 7.28 20.52 6.28
CA LYS A 318 8.66 20.03 6.27
C LYS A 318 9.32 20.01 7.66
N GLU A 319 8.87 20.84 8.57
CA GLU A 319 9.40 20.96 9.93
C GLU A 319 9.23 19.69 10.76
N TYR A 320 8.21 18.87 10.42
CA TYR A 320 7.97 17.57 11.09
C TYR A 320 8.62 16.39 10.36
N ALA A 321 9.30 16.61 9.23
CA ALA A 321 9.99 15.58 8.48
C ALA A 321 11.14 14.96 9.27
N GLY A 322 11.15 13.64 9.43
CA GLY A 322 12.17 12.91 10.19
C GLY A 322 12.00 13.02 11.72
N MET A 323 10.95 13.70 12.19
CA MET A 323 10.64 13.75 13.62
C MET A 323 10.14 12.39 14.11
N THR A 324 10.60 11.94 15.27
CA THR A 324 10.10 10.71 15.87
C THR A 324 8.72 10.91 16.52
N VAL A 325 7.93 9.85 16.62
CA VAL A 325 6.63 9.85 17.31
C VAL A 325 6.77 10.35 18.75
N ALA A 326 7.85 9.97 19.45
CA ALA A 326 8.13 10.46 20.81
C ALA A 326 8.27 11.99 20.86
N LYS A 327 9.00 12.58 19.92
CA LYS A 327 9.15 14.05 19.84
C LYS A 327 7.84 14.73 19.44
N LEU A 328 7.11 14.13 18.49
CA LEU A 328 5.82 14.66 18.05
C LEU A 328 4.81 14.72 19.20
N ARG A 329 4.73 13.66 20.01
CA ARG A 329 3.85 13.56 21.18
C ARG A 329 4.12 14.66 22.24
N LYS A 330 5.34 15.19 22.31
CA LYS A 330 5.74 16.25 23.25
C LYS A 330 5.41 17.66 22.77
N LEU A 331 4.93 17.82 21.54
CA LEU A 331 4.50 19.13 21.05
C LEU A 331 3.24 19.59 21.78
N PRO A 332 3.13 20.89 22.14
CA PRO A 332 1.94 21.43 22.80
C PRO A 332 0.63 21.15 22.04
N VAL A 333 0.69 21.13 20.70
CA VAL A 333 -0.44 20.86 19.81
C VAL A 333 -0.92 19.40 19.87
N MET A 334 -0.14 18.49 20.44
CA MET A 334 -0.51 17.08 20.66
C MET A 334 -1.06 16.83 22.07
N HIS A 335 -1.31 17.89 22.85
CA HIS A 335 -2.04 17.79 24.10
C HIS A 335 -3.46 17.32 23.82
N GLY A 336 -3.99 16.35 24.55
CA GLY A 336 -5.31 15.74 24.32
C GLY A 336 -5.43 14.93 23.02
N VAL A 337 -4.36 14.83 22.21
CA VAL A 337 -4.39 14.14 20.93
C VAL A 337 -3.51 12.89 20.95
N SER A 338 -4.10 11.79 20.53
CA SER A 338 -3.42 10.50 20.42
C SER A 338 -3.29 10.05 18.97
N ILE A 339 -2.18 9.37 18.65
CA ILE A 339 -1.96 8.77 17.32
C ILE A 339 -2.44 7.32 17.38
N LYS A 340 -3.52 7.01 16.65
CA LYS A 340 -4.10 5.67 16.57
C LYS A 340 -3.36 4.80 15.56
N SER A 341 -3.05 5.33 14.39
CA SER A 341 -2.33 4.61 13.33
C SER A 341 -1.51 5.57 12.47
N ILE A 342 -0.49 5.04 11.83
CA ILE A 342 0.31 5.74 10.82
C ILE A 342 0.26 4.92 9.53
N LYS A 343 -0.23 5.51 8.45
CA LYS A 343 -0.23 4.89 7.13
C LYS A 343 0.78 5.58 6.22
N ARG A 344 1.63 4.79 5.59
CA ARG A 344 2.64 5.23 4.63
C ARG A 344 2.44 4.49 3.31
N ALA A 345 2.11 5.21 2.24
CA ALA A 345 1.70 4.61 0.97
C ALA A 345 0.58 3.55 1.11
N GLY A 346 -0.40 3.81 1.98
CA GLY A 346 -1.50 2.88 2.25
C GLY A 346 -1.15 1.69 3.16
N ILE A 347 0.12 1.52 3.56
CA ILE A 347 0.58 0.46 4.46
C ILE A 347 0.67 1.00 5.89
N ASN A 348 0.12 0.26 6.84
CA ASN A 348 0.28 0.58 8.25
C ASN A 348 1.73 0.34 8.69
N ILE A 349 2.31 1.33 9.37
CA ILE A 349 3.62 1.21 9.99
C ILE A 349 3.47 1.25 11.51
N PRO A 350 4.40 0.62 12.27
CA PRO A 350 4.33 0.60 13.73
C PRO A 350 4.33 2.01 14.34
N VAL A 351 3.45 2.27 15.31
CA VAL A 351 3.37 3.54 16.07
C VAL A 351 4.25 3.42 17.32
N LEU A 352 5.57 3.38 17.14
CA LEU A 352 6.56 3.26 18.21
C LEU A 352 7.24 4.61 18.48
N ALA A 353 7.83 4.79 19.66
CA ALA A 353 8.48 6.05 20.07
C ALA A 353 9.53 6.55 19.06
N ALA A 354 10.35 5.64 18.52
CA ALA A 354 11.39 5.95 17.54
C ALA A 354 10.92 5.91 16.08
N THR A 355 9.65 5.58 15.80
CA THR A 355 9.13 5.65 14.43
C THR A 355 9.19 7.09 13.92
N THR A 356 9.87 7.30 12.79
CA THR A 356 9.97 8.62 12.16
C THR A 356 8.75 8.91 11.31
N ILE A 357 8.32 10.16 11.35
CA ILE A 357 7.21 10.69 10.56
C ILE A 357 7.76 11.50 9.40
N ASP A 358 7.14 11.37 8.26
CA ASP A 358 7.58 12.03 7.05
C ASP A 358 6.42 12.66 6.26
N PRO A 359 6.71 13.69 5.44
CA PRO A 359 5.72 14.25 4.54
C PRO A 359 5.14 13.17 3.61
N GLY A 360 3.81 13.12 3.55
CA GLY A 360 3.06 12.09 2.84
C GLY A 360 2.60 10.92 3.73
N ASP A 361 2.99 10.89 5.01
CA ASP A 361 2.39 9.97 5.98
C ASP A 361 1.01 10.47 6.39
N MET A 362 0.08 9.53 6.55
CA MET A 362 -1.25 9.78 7.05
C MET A 362 -1.32 9.33 8.50
N LEU A 363 -1.50 10.27 9.42
CA LEU A 363 -1.69 10.00 10.84
C LEU A 363 -3.19 9.99 11.17
N GLU A 364 -3.68 8.92 11.75
CA GLU A 364 -5.04 8.87 12.29
C GLU A 364 -5.01 9.40 13.72
N LEU A 365 -5.42 10.66 13.89
CA LEU A 365 -5.45 11.35 15.19
C LEU A 365 -6.80 11.16 15.87
N VAL A 366 -6.79 10.97 17.18
CA VAL A 366 -7.99 10.80 18.02
C VAL A 366 -7.89 11.72 19.22
N GLY A 367 -8.98 12.41 19.53
CA GLY A 367 -9.11 13.33 20.66
C GLY A 367 -10.40 14.13 20.57
N THR A 368 -10.49 15.22 21.33
CA THR A 368 -11.62 16.15 21.18
C THR A 368 -11.56 16.83 19.82
N LYS A 369 -12.71 17.17 19.26
CA LYS A 369 -12.80 17.81 17.93
C LYS A 369 -11.96 19.09 17.85
N LEU A 370 -11.88 19.86 18.92
CA LEU A 370 -11.11 21.11 18.95
C LEU A 370 -9.60 20.84 18.86
N GLU A 371 -9.09 19.94 19.67
CA GLU A 371 -7.66 19.62 19.75
C GLU A 371 -7.16 18.89 18.51
N VAL A 372 -7.95 17.92 18.02
CA VAL A 372 -7.61 17.20 16.79
C VAL A 372 -7.55 18.14 15.58
N ASN A 373 -8.46 19.14 15.50
CA ASN A 373 -8.40 20.14 14.43
C ASN A 373 -7.19 21.06 14.57
N ALA A 374 -6.87 21.53 15.77
CA ALA A 374 -5.68 22.35 16.02
C ALA A 374 -4.39 21.59 15.68
N ALA A 375 -4.33 20.29 16.03
CA ALA A 375 -3.23 19.42 15.65
C ALA A 375 -3.14 19.25 14.13
N ALA A 376 -4.27 19.04 13.46
CA ALA A 376 -4.30 18.88 12.01
C ALA A 376 -3.80 20.12 11.27
N ASP A 377 -4.24 21.30 11.66
CA ASP A 377 -3.83 22.58 11.05
C ASP A 377 -2.33 22.86 11.26
N THR A 378 -1.77 22.40 12.36
CA THR A 378 -0.36 22.54 12.68
C THR A 378 0.50 21.51 11.97
N LEU A 379 0.11 20.24 11.96
CA LEU A 379 0.91 19.15 11.39
C LEU A 379 0.84 19.08 9.87
N GLY A 380 -0.28 19.51 9.30
CA GLY A 380 -0.44 19.42 7.86
C GLY A 380 -1.86 19.70 7.40
N TYR A 381 -2.49 18.70 6.81
CA TYR A 381 -3.80 18.83 6.20
C TYR A 381 -4.76 17.76 6.72
N ALA A 382 -5.89 18.19 7.27
CA ALA A 382 -6.99 17.30 7.66
C ALA A 382 -7.58 16.63 6.43
N ASP A 383 -7.39 15.33 6.29
CA ASP A 383 -7.99 14.56 5.20
C ASP A 383 -9.44 14.18 5.56
N ARG A 384 -10.29 15.21 5.67
CA ARG A 384 -11.70 14.99 5.98
C ARG A 384 -12.35 14.23 4.84
N PRO A 385 -13.18 13.23 5.13
CA PRO A 385 -13.88 12.49 4.11
C PRO A 385 -14.70 13.46 3.24
N THR A 386 -14.26 13.68 2.04
CA THR A 386 -15.05 14.32 0.98
C THR A 386 -15.42 13.24 -0.01
N ASN A 387 -16.68 13.22 -0.40
CA ASN A 387 -17.18 12.26 -1.40
C ASN A 387 -16.84 12.67 -2.84
N GLN A 388 -16.04 13.72 -3.04
CA GLN A 388 -15.75 14.26 -4.38
C GLN A 388 -14.27 14.08 -4.73
N THR A 389 -14.05 13.55 -5.93
CA THR A 389 -12.74 13.44 -6.57
C THR A 389 -12.51 14.67 -7.44
N ASP A 390 -11.30 15.23 -7.39
CA ASP A 390 -10.89 16.28 -8.33
C ASP A 390 -10.66 15.68 -9.73
N MET A 391 -11.76 15.59 -10.50
CA MET A 391 -11.73 15.02 -11.84
C MET A 391 -10.97 15.90 -12.85
N ILE A 392 -10.85 17.21 -12.60
CA ILE A 392 -10.01 18.10 -13.41
C ILE A 392 -8.56 17.68 -13.28
N PHE A 393 -8.12 17.45 -12.06
CA PHE A 393 -6.76 17.01 -11.76
C PHE A 393 -6.45 15.63 -12.36
N VAL A 394 -7.37 14.68 -12.25
CA VAL A 394 -7.24 13.34 -12.84
C VAL A 394 -7.18 13.43 -14.37
N GLY A 395 -8.13 14.14 -14.99
CA GLY A 395 -8.22 14.27 -16.45
C GLY A 395 -6.99 14.96 -17.04
N LEU A 396 -6.56 16.09 -16.45
CA LEU A 396 -5.36 16.79 -16.89
C LEU A 396 -4.10 15.94 -16.67
N GLY A 397 -4.01 15.23 -15.56
CA GLY A 397 -2.87 14.35 -15.27
C GLY A 397 -2.73 13.23 -16.31
N ILE A 398 -3.81 12.54 -16.63
CA ILE A 398 -3.82 11.49 -17.66
C ILE A 398 -3.52 12.09 -19.04
N PHE A 399 -4.14 13.21 -19.40
CA PHE A 399 -3.93 13.88 -20.69
C PHE A 399 -2.46 14.31 -20.87
N LEU A 400 -1.92 15.07 -19.92
CA LEU A 400 -0.53 15.55 -20.00
C LEU A 400 0.46 14.39 -19.99
N GLY A 401 0.21 13.38 -19.16
CA GLY A 401 1.01 12.15 -19.12
C GLY A 401 0.97 11.42 -20.46
N GLY A 402 -0.23 11.23 -21.02
CA GLY A 402 -0.41 10.60 -22.33
C GLY A 402 0.32 11.34 -23.43
N VAL A 403 0.24 12.68 -23.48
CA VAL A 403 0.96 13.53 -24.45
C VAL A 403 2.48 13.33 -24.31
N VAL A 404 3.02 13.43 -23.10
CA VAL A 404 4.47 13.23 -22.86
C VAL A 404 4.90 11.82 -23.23
N GLY A 405 4.10 10.81 -22.87
CA GLY A 405 4.40 9.42 -23.16
C GLY A 405 4.35 9.06 -24.65
N ALA A 406 3.51 9.77 -25.42
CA ALA A 406 3.42 9.60 -26.87
C ALA A 406 4.61 10.22 -27.63
N LEU A 407 5.41 11.08 -26.98
CA LEU A 407 6.62 11.62 -27.60
C LEU A 407 7.63 10.51 -27.84
N ALA A 408 7.99 10.25 -29.10
CA ALA A 408 8.97 9.26 -29.49
C ALA A 408 10.32 9.93 -29.82
N ILE A 409 11.39 9.38 -29.24
CA ILE A 409 12.76 9.73 -29.60
C ILE A 409 13.26 8.63 -30.54
N HIS A 410 13.70 9.00 -31.74
CA HIS A 410 14.23 8.05 -32.72
C HIS A 410 15.72 7.83 -32.45
N PHE A 411 16.10 6.62 -32.06
CA PHE A 411 17.49 6.22 -31.89
C PHE A 411 17.81 5.06 -32.84
N GLY A 412 18.73 5.27 -33.79
CA GLY A 412 19.08 4.25 -34.77
C GLY A 412 17.92 3.78 -35.67
N GLY A 413 16.91 4.64 -35.90
CA GLY A 413 15.72 4.28 -36.70
C GLY A 413 14.60 3.59 -35.92
N VAL A 414 14.82 3.26 -34.65
CA VAL A 414 13.79 2.68 -33.76
C VAL A 414 13.13 3.81 -32.95
N PRO A 415 11.78 3.96 -32.99
CA PRO A 415 11.09 4.90 -32.13
C PRO A 415 11.06 4.37 -30.69
N ILE A 416 11.71 5.06 -29.77
CA ILE A 416 11.64 4.79 -28.34
C ILE A 416 10.68 5.77 -27.72
N SER A 417 9.56 5.30 -27.19
CA SER A 417 8.59 6.09 -26.43
C SER A 417 8.22 5.38 -25.15
N LEU A 418 7.74 6.15 -24.15
CA LEU A 418 7.19 5.57 -22.93
C LEU A 418 5.78 4.99 -23.14
N SER A 419 5.21 5.15 -24.33
CA SER A 419 3.79 5.00 -24.64
C SER A 419 2.89 5.95 -23.82
N THR A 420 1.65 6.12 -24.24
CA THR A 420 0.66 6.90 -23.48
C THR A 420 0.46 6.35 -22.07
N SER A 421 0.56 5.05 -21.92
CA SER A 421 0.41 4.30 -20.68
C SER A 421 1.55 4.58 -19.69
N GLY A 422 2.80 4.50 -20.13
CA GLY A 422 3.96 4.84 -19.31
C GLY A 422 3.97 6.32 -18.92
N GLY A 423 3.53 7.20 -19.83
CA GLY A 423 3.36 8.62 -19.55
C GLY A 423 2.31 8.89 -18.47
N ALA A 424 1.18 8.19 -18.50
CA ALA A 424 0.14 8.30 -17.46
C ALA A 424 0.65 7.86 -16.08
N LEU A 425 1.48 6.80 -16.02
CA LEU A 425 2.13 6.36 -14.78
C LEU A 425 3.04 7.46 -14.20
N ILE A 426 3.91 8.03 -15.04
CA ILE A 426 4.84 9.08 -14.61
C ILE A 426 4.09 10.35 -14.19
N ALA A 427 3.05 10.74 -14.94
CA ALA A 427 2.21 11.85 -14.54
C ALA A 427 1.55 11.57 -13.18
N GLY A 428 1.02 10.37 -12.96
CA GLY A 428 0.50 9.95 -11.66
C GLY A 428 1.54 10.13 -10.54
N LEU A 429 2.78 9.66 -10.73
CA LEU A 429 3.88 9.84 -9.76
C LEU A 429 4.11 11.31 -9.40
N VAL A 430 4.21 12.18 -10.42
CA VAL A 430 4.45 13.62 -10.25
C VAL A 430 3.26 14.28 -9.56
N PHE A 431 2.05 13.97 -10.00
CA PHE A 431 0.82 14.55 -9.45
C PHE A 431 0.56 14.08 -8.00
N GLY A 432 0.82 12.82 -7.68
CA GLY A 432 0.76 12.32 -6.31
C GLY A 432 1.78 13.01 -5.40
N TRP A 433 3.00 13.22 -5.89
CA TRP A 433 4.02 13.98 -5.18
C TRP A 433 3.62 15.46 -5.01
N LEU A 434 3.11 16.12 -6.05
CA LEU A 434 2.61 17.49 -5.97
C LEU A 434 1.50 17.62 -4.92
N ARG A 435 0.57 16.67 -4.90
CA ARG A 435 -0.49 16.59 -3.89
C ARG A 435 0.06 16.50 -2.46
N SER A 436 1.12 15.72 -2.23
CA SER A 436 1.76 15.64 -0.91
C SER A 436 2.43 16.94 -0.46
N LYS A 437 2.73 17.85 -1.41
CA LYS A 437 3.31 19.17 -1.16
C LYS A 437 2.25 20.27 -1.05
N HIS A 438 1.21 20.15 -1.85
CA HIS A 438 0.14 21.14 -1.99
C HIS A 438 -1.23 20.44 -1.81
N PRO A 439 -1.63 20.20 -0.54
CA PRO A 439 -2.82 19.39 -0.25
C PRO A 439 -4.16 20.05 -0.60
N THR A 440 -4.18 21.27 -1.10
CA THR A 440 -5.41 22.04 -1.38
C THR A 440 -6.12 21.63 -2.66
N PHE A 441 -5.44 21.01 -3.63
CA PHE A 441 -6.06 20.53 -4.88
C PHE A 441 -5.50 19.17 -5.29
N GLY A 442 -6.17 18.55 -6.24
CA GLY A 442 -5.78 17.23 -6.74
C GLY A 442 -6.15 16.10 -5.79
N ARG A 443 -7.20 16.27 -4.98
CA ARG A 443 -7.63 15.26 -4.03
C ARG A 443 -8.36 14.13 -4.74
N ILE A 444 -7.85 12.90 -4.53
CA ILE A 444 -8.53 11.67 -4.89
C ILE A 444 -8.76 10.90 -3.58
N PRO A 445 -10.01 10.79 -3.08
CA PRO A 445 -10.33 10.01 -1.88
C PRO A 445 -9.91 8.54 -2.01
N GLU A 446 -9.56 7.88 -0.90
CA GLU A 446 -9.18 6.46 -0.91
C GLU A 446 -10.19 5.55 -1.64
N PRO A 447 -11.53 5.69 -1.43
CA PRO A 447 -12.50 4.88 -2.18
C PRO A 447 -12.44 5.11 -3.69
N SER A 448 -12.26 6.37 -4.12
CA SER A 448 -12.14 6.69 -5.56
C SER A 448 -10.84 6.17 -6.14
N LEU A 449 -9.74 6.27 -5.40
CA LEU A 449 -8.43 5.72 -5.80
C LEU A 449 -8.50 4.19 -5.90
N TRP A 450 -9.20 3.54 -4.97
CA TRP A 450 -9.46 2.10 -5.02
C TRP A 450 -10.25 1.72 -6.28
N VAL A 451 -11.30 2.48 -6.64
CA VAL A 451 -12.07 2.24 -7.86
C VAL A 451 -11.20 2.39 -9.10
N LEU A 452 -10.44 3.49 -9.22
CA LEU A 452 -9.57 3.73 -10.36
C LEU A 452 -8.52 2.60 -10.51
N ASN A 453 -7.92 2.16 -9.40
CA ASN A 453 -6.94 1.08 -9.40
C ASN A 453 -7.58 -0.28 -9.72
N ASN A 454 -8.59 -0.69 -8.96
CA ASN A 454 -9.12 -2.05 -9.04
C ASN A 454 -10.06 -2.24 -10.23
N VAL A 455 -10.96 -1.28 -10.48
CA VAL A 455 -11.88 -1.37 -11.62
C VAL A 455 -11.11 -1.12 -12.91
N GLY A 456 -10.24 -0.10 -12.97
CA GLY A 456 -9.41 0.18 -14.13
C GLY A 456 -8.57 -1.03 -14.54
N LEU A 457 -7.82 -1.62 -13.60
CA LEU A 457 -7.02 -2.81 -13.89
C LEU A 457 -7.89 -4.00 -14.32
N ASN A 458 -8.93 -4.32 -13.57
CA ASN A 458 -9.71 -5.53 -13.84
C ASN A 458 -10.58 -5.40 -15.11
N MET A 459 -11.04 -4.20 -15.47
CA MET A 459 -11.68 -3.99 -16.77
C MET A 459 -10.69 -4.16 -17.93
N PHE A 460 -9.48 -3.61 -17.80
CA PHE A 460 -8.40 -3.86 -18.75
C PHE A 460 -8.13 -5.37 -18.90
N ILE A 461 -7.96 -6.09 -17.80
CA ILE A 461 -7.70 -7.54 -17.79
C ILE A 461 -8.88 -8.34 -18.32
N ALA A 462 -10.12 -7.93 -18.06
CA ALA A 462 -11.30 -8.55 -18.64
C ALA A 462 -11.27 -8.48 -20.18
N VAL A 463 -10.96 -7.30 -20.72
CA VAL A 463 -10.82 -7.12 -22.17
C VAL A 463 -9.69 -7.99 -22.73
N VAL A 464 -8.52 -8.00 -22.08
CA VAL A 464 -7.39 -8.86 -22.46
C VAL A 464 -7.79 -10.34 -22.47
N GLY A 465 -8.51 -10.81 -21.43
CA GLY A 465 -8.98 -12.18 -21.34
C GLY A 465 -9.99 -12.54 -22.44
N ILE A 466 -10.98 -11.68 -22.67
CA ILE A 466 -12.00 -11.89 -23.72
C ILE A 466 -11.35 -11.94 -25.09
N THR A 467 -10.45 -11.01 -25.41
CA THR A 467 -9.78 -10.94 -26.71
C THR A 467 -8.86 -12.14 -26.95
N ALA A 468 -8.10 -12.58 -25.91
CA ALA A 468 -7.22 -13.73 -26.00
C ALA A 468 -7.95 -15.09 -25.92
N GLY A 469 -9.24 -15.09 -25.56
CA GLY A 469 -10.01 -16.32 -25.32
C GLY A 469 -9.87 -17.38 -26.41
N PRO A 470 -10.09 -17.07 -27.68
CA PRO A 470 -10.02 -18.06 -28.77
C PRO A 470 -8.67 -18.77 -28.90
N SER A 471 -7.56 -18.05 -28.71
CA SER A 471 -6.18 -18.59 -28.84
C SER A 471 -5.61 -19.14 -27.55
N PHE A 472 -6.23 -18.85 -26.39
CA PHE A 472 -5.69 -19.19 -25.07
C PHE A 472 -5.51 -20.69 -24.85
N VAL A 473 -6.49 -21.50 -25.23
CA VAL A 473 -6.45 -22.96 -25.01
C VAL A 473 -5.36 -23.61 -25.86
N THR A 474 -5.17 -23.13 -27.09
CA THR A 474 -4.10 -23.60 -27.99
C THR A 474 -2.73 -23.25 -27.42
N GLY A 475 -2.50 -22.00 -27.05
CA GLY A 475 -1.24 -21.57 -26.43
C GLY A 475 -0.94 -22.30 -25.11
N LEU A 476 -1.96 -22.56 -24.29
CA LEU A 476 -1.78 -23.33 -23.05
C LEU A 476 -1.31 -24.78 -23.33
N LYS A 477 -1.81 -25.41 -24.38
CA LYS A 477 -1.39 -26.77 -24.76
C LYS A 477 0.04 -26.80 -25.31
N GLU A 478 0.43 -25.80 -26.07
CA GLU A 478 1.75 -25.72 -26.71
C GLU A 478 2.88 -25.40 -25.72
N VAL A 479 2.70 -24.37 -24.89
CA VAL A 479 3.79 -23.86 -24.04
C VAL A 479 3.49 -23.86 -22.53
N GLY A 480 2.27 -24.22 -22.13
CA GLY A 480 1.80 -24.05 -20.74
C GLY A 480 2.64 -24.77 -19.69
N VAL A 481 3.11 -25.99 -19.97
CA VAL A 481 3.92 -26.78 -19.02
C VAL A 481 5.31 -26.14 -18.86
N SER A 482 5.95 -25.75 -19.96
CA SER A 482 7.26 -25.09 -19.89
C SER A 482 7.17 -23.74 -19.19
N LEU A 483 6.14 -22.94 -19.49
CA LEU A 483 5.88 -21.65 -18.86
C LEU A 483 5.66 -21.76 -17.34
N PHE A 484 5.07 -22.86 -16.86
CA PHE A 484 4.89 -23.07 -15.43
C PHE A 484 6.24 -23.21 -14.70
N PHE A 485 7.12 -24.10 -15.18
CA PHE A 485 8.42 -24.31 -14.56
C PHE A 485 9.36 -23.11 -14.74
N ILE A 486 9.36 -22.53 -15.92
CA ILE A 486 10.14 -21.31 -16.20
C ILE A 486 9.62 -20.13 -15.38
N GLY A 487 8.30 -19.99 -15.22
CA GLY A 487 7.67 -19.01 -14.33
C GLY A 487 8.06 -19.20 -12.87
N ALA A 488 8.18 -20.45 -12.41
CA ALA A 488 8.64 -20.74 -11.06
C ALA A 488 10.11 -20.29 -10.87
N LEU A 489 10.99 -20.57 -11.83
CA LEU A 489 12.37 -20.11 -11.78
C LEU A 489 12.48 -18.57 -11.87
N ALA A 490 11.75 -17.96 -12.80
CA ALA A 490 11.70 -16.50 -12.97
C ALA A 490 11.18 -15.78 -11.72
N THR A 491 10.37 -16.45 -10.90
CA THR A 491 9.91 -15.98 -9.60
C THR A 491 10.94 -16.17 -8.50
N ALA A 492 11.50 -17.38 -8.40
CA ALA A 492 12.34 -17.77 -7.27
C ALA A 492 13.72 -17.09 -7.31
N ILE A 493 14.33 -16.98 -8.51
CA ILE A 493 15.68 -16.42 -8.66
C ILE A 493 15.78 -14.99 -8.10
N PRO A 494 14.96 -14.02 -8.53
CA PRO A 494 15.05 -12.66 -8.00
C PRO A 494 14.79 -12.59 -6.48
N LEU A 495 13.84 -13.38 -5.95
CA LEU A 495 13.53 -13.37 -4.51
C LEU A 495 14.71 -13.87 -3.68
N ILE A 496 15.32 -14.98 -4.06
CA ILE A 496 16.48 -15.54 -3.36
C ILE A 496 17.65 -14.57 -3.46
N VAL A 497 17.94 -14.05 -4.65
CA VAL A 497 19.00 -13.05 -4.86
C VAL A 497 18.73 -11.81 -4.02
N GLY A 498 17.49 -11.31 -3.97
CA GLY A 498 17.13 -10.15 -3.16
C GLY A 498 17.41 -10.36 -1.67
N VAL A 499 17.04 -11.50 -1.11
CA VAL A 499 17.33 -11.84 0.30
C VAL A 499 18.83 -11.89 0.57
N LEU A 500 19.61 -12.49 -0.33
CA LEU A 500 21.07 -12.57 -0.21
C LEU A 500 21.73 -11.19 -0.35
N LEU A 501 21.29 -10.38 -1.32
CA LEU A 501 21.76 -9.00 -1.47
C LEU A 501 21.48 -8.17 -0.23
N GLY A 502 20.26 -8.22 0.30
CA GLY A 502 19.88 -7.49 1.50
C GLY A 502 20.74 -7.87 2.71
N ARG A 503 21.01 -9.19 2.88
CA ARG A 503 21.82 -9.68 3.99
C ARG A 503 23.32 -9.38 3.84
N TYR A 504 23.92 -9.70 2.69
CA TYR A 504 25.37 -9.72 2.55
C TYR A 504 25.96 -8.45 1.94
N VAL A 505 25.24 -7.82 1.00
CA VAL A 505 25.71 -6.60 0.30
C VAL A 505 25.24 -5.35 1.01
N PHE A 506 23.95 -5.20 1.21
CA PHE A 506 23.37 -4.02 1.83
C PHE A 506 23.40 -4.09 3.37
N LYS A 507 23.61 -5.28 3.94
CA LYS A 507 23.67 -5.53 5.40
C LYS A 507 22.46 -4.99 6.14
N PHE A 508 21.29 -5.08 5.53
CA PHE A 508 20.04 -4.67 6.14
C PHE A 508 19.68 -5.59 7.32
N HIS A 509 18.97 -5.03 8.27
CA HIS A 509 18.34 -5.81 9.33
C HIS A 509 17.42 -6.89 8.70
N PRO A 510 17.32 -8.11 9.28
CA PRO A 510 16.53 -9.20 8.70
C PRO A 510 15.09 -8.82 8.35
N ALA A 511 14.39 -8.11 9.27
CA ALA A 511 13.04 -7.61 9.00
C ALA A 511 12.99 -6.66 7.80
N ILE A 512 13.93 -5.70 7.72
CA ILE A 512 14.03 -4.75 6.61
C ILE A 512 14.37 -5.46 5.30
N THR A 513 15.23 -6.49 5.33
CA THR A 513 15.57 -7.31 4.16
C THR A 513 14.32 -7.97 3.57
N LEU A 514 13.49 -8.58 4.43
CA LEU A 514 12.24 -9.23 4.01
C LEU A 514 11.25 -8.20 3.42
N GLY A 515 11.11 -7.06 4.08
CA GLY A 515 10.27 -5.96 3.60
C GLY A 515 10.75 -5.39 2.27
N CYS A 516 12.04 -5.07 2.15
CA CYS A 516 12.63 -4.54 0.93
C CYS A 516 12.50 -5.51 -0.25
N THR A 517 12.71 -6.82 -0.02
CA THR A 517 12.58 -7.83 -1.07
C THR A 517 11.13 -7.98 -1.54
N SER A 518 10.18 -8.02 -0.62
CA SER A 518 8.75 -8.06 -0.94
C SER A 518 8.30 -6.79 -1.67
N GLY A 519 8.79 -5.61 -1.23
CA GLY A 519 8.47 -4.32 -1.81
C GLY A 519 9.01 -4.14 -3.23
N ALA A 520 10.31 -4.38 -3.45
CA ALA A 520 10.94 -4.23 -4.77
C ALA A 520 10.28 -5.12 -5.84
N ARG A 521 9.63 -6.21 -5.41
CA ARG A 521 8.89 -7.11 -6.27
C ARG A 521 7.37 -6.86 -6.27
N THR A 522 6.91 -5.80 -5.63
CA THR A 522 5.51 -5.36 -5.59
C THR A 522 4.51 -6.41 -5.06
N THR A 523 4.96 -7.35 -4.21
CA THR A 523 4.12 -8.43 -3.69
C THR A 523 3.63 -8.15 -2.26
N THR A 524 2.45 -7.52 -2.15
CA THR A 524 1.81 -7.26 -0.85
C THR A 524 1.38 -8.55 -0.14
N ALA A 525 1.01 -9.58 -0.92
CA ALA A 525 0.65 -10.88 -0.36
C ALA A 525 1.83 -11.54 0.37
N ALA A 526 3.06 -11.41 -0.18
CA ALA A 526 4.25 -11.92 0.48
C ALA A 526 4.60 -11.10 1.72
N LEU A 527 4.40 -9.76 1.71
CA LEU A 527 4.59 -8.94 2.91
C LEU A 527 3.67 -9.42 4.04
N GLY A 528 2.36 -9.54 3.79
CA GLY A 528 1.42 -10.01 4.81
C GLY A 528 1.79 -11.39 5.36
N ALA A 529 2.18 -12.34 4.49
CA ALA A 529 2.61 -13.65 4.94
C ALA A 529 3.91 -13.62 5.76
N VAL A 530 4.83 -12.69 5.45
CA VAL A 530 6.04 -12.46 6.26
C VAL A 530 5.66 -11.90 7.63
N GLU A 531 4.82 -10.87 7.68
CA GLU A 531 4.35 -10.24 8.93
C GLU A 531 3.66 -11.26 9.85
N ASP A 532 2.80 -12.10 9.27
CA ASP A 532 2.16 -13.21 10.00
C ASP A 532 3.20 -14.23 10.52
N ALA A 533 4.21 -14.57 9.70
CA ALA A 533 5.22 -15.56 10.06
C ALA A 533 6.18 -15.06 11.15
N VAL A 534 6.56 -13.77 11.10
CA VAL A 534 7.46 -13.16 12.10
C VAL A 534 6.71 -12.52 13.27
N GLU A 535 5.38 -12.48 13.23
CA GLU A 535 4.50 -11.88 14.25
C GLU A 535 4.85 -10.40 14.53
N SER A 536 5.18 -9.64 13.47
CA SER A 536 5.63 -8.25 13.59
C SER A 536 5.35 -7.47 12.30
N GLN A 537 5.05 -6.17 12.43
CA GLN A 537 4.89 -5.24 11.29
C GLN A 537 6.20 -4.53 10.89
N THR A 538 7.32 -4.83 11.54
CA THR A 538 8.60 -4.19 11.21
C THR A 538 9.07 -4.40 9.76
N PRO A 539 8.74 -5.49 9.04
CA PRO A 539 9.01 -5.62 7.62
C PRO A 539 8.42 -4.51 6.76
N ALA A 540 7.25 -3.94 7.13
CA ALA A 540 6.63 -2.83 6.41
C ALA A 540 7.54 -1.59 6.28
N LEU A 541 8.47 -1.38 7.22
CA LEU A 541 9.43 -0.27 7.19
C LEU A 541 10.36 -0.33 5.96
N GLY A 542 10.74 -1.54 5.53
CA GLY A 542 11.54 -1.74 4.32
C GLY A 542 10.70 -1.75 3.03
N TYR A 543 9.42 -2.10 3.15
CA TYR A 543 8.55 -2.33 2.01
C TYR A 543 8.19 -1.05 1.24
N THR A 544 7.82 0.03 1.94
CA THR A 544 7.13 1.18 1.33
C THR A 544 7.94 1.90 0.26
N VAL A 545 9.23 2.16 0.50
CA VAL A 545 10.12 2.84 -0.46
C VAL A 545 10.42 1.91 -1.64
N THR A 546 10.77 0.66 -1.35
CA THR A 546 11.13 -0.33 -2.38
C THR A 546 9.94 -0.71 -3.24
N TYR A 547 8.72 -0.71 -2.68
CA TYR A 547 7.48 -0.91 -3.44
C TYR A 547 7.24 0.22 -4.45
N ALA A 548 7.44 1.47 -4.06
CA ALA A 548 7.26 2.60 -4.97
C ALA A 548 8.24 2.55 -6.15
N VAL A 549 9.51 2.25 -5.88
CA VAL A 549 10.54 2.09 -6.92
C VAL A 549 10.27 0.86 -7.79
N GLY A 550 9.94 -0.27 -7.15
CA GLY A 550 9.63 -1.52 -7.83
C GLY A 550 8.44 -1.39 -8.77
N ASN A 551 7.36 -0.80 -8.29
CA ASN A 551 6.14 -0.60 -9.09
C ASN A 551 6.42 0.25 -10.34
N THR A 552 7.26 1.26 -10.22
CA THR A 552 7.65 2.10 -11.37
C THR A 552 8.54 1.36 -12.35
N LEU A 553 9.64 0.76 -11.87
CA LEU A 553 10.63 0.13 -12.74
C LEU A 553 10.10 -1.13 -13.41
N LEU A 554 9.37 -2.00 -12.68
CA LEU A 554 8.83 -3.23 -13.26
C LEU A 554 7.81 -2.96 -14.36
N ILE A 555 7.03 -1.88 -14.28
CA ILE A 555 6.13 -1.48 -15.36
C ILE A 555 6.95 -1.04 -16.58
N ILE A 556 7.99 -0.22 -16.39
CA ILE A 556 8.89 0.24 -17.47
C ILE A 556 9.60 -0.96 -18.12
N TRP A 557 9.92 -2.01 -17.36
CA TRP A 557 10.52 -3.24 -17.89
C TRP A 557 9.62 -3.94 -18.91
N GLY A 558 8.31 -3.65 -18.95
CA GLY A 558 7.41 -4.09 -20.01
C GLY A 558 7.84 -3.60 -21.40
N VAL A 559 8.29 -2.34 -21.51
CA VAL A 559 8.89 -1.80 -22.74
C VAL A 559 10.22 -2.49 -23.02
N VAL A 560 11.07 -2.52 -22.02
CA VAL A 560 12.46 -2.99 -22.17
C VAL A 560 12.52 -4.46 -22.57
N ILE A 561 11.70 -5.34 -21.99
CA ILE A 561 11.74 -6.77 -22.34
C ILE A 561 11.27 -7.01 -23.76
N VAL A 562 10.26 -6.28 -24.25
CA VAL A 562 9.84 -6.38 -25.66
C VAL A 562 10.98 -5.98 -26.58
N LEU A 563 11.62 -4.82 -26.34
CA LEU A 563 12.73 -4.34 -27.16
C LEU A 563 13.98 -5.22 -27.09
N LEU A 564 14.24 -5.91 -25.98
CA LEU A 564 15.37 -6.85 -25.85
C LEU A 564 15.10 -8.19 -26.54
N MET A 565 13.84 -8.55 -26.74
CA MET A 565 13.43 -9.81 -27.35
C MET A 565 13.26 -9.70 -28.86
N THR A 566 13.04 -8.50 -29.37
CA THR A 566 13.00 -8.18 -30.81
C THR A 566 14.34 -7.74 -31.33
#